data_f632486a1d1496d0fc2dadd4e560e969
#
_entry.id   f632486a1d1496d0fc2dadd4e560e969
#
_cell.length_a   1.000
_cell.length_b   1.000
_cell.length_c   1.000
_cell.angle_alpha   90.00
_cell.angle_beta   90.00
_cell.angle_gamma   90.00
#
_symmetry.space_group_name_H-M   'P 1'
#
loop_
_entity.id
_entity.type
_entity.pdbx_description
1 polymer ?
#
loop_
_entity_poly.entity_id
_entity_poly.type
_entity_poly.pdbx_seq_one_letter_code
_entity_poly.pdbx_strand_id
1 'polypeptide(L)'
;YGAEISVLTFIGINLDDHKYKTFKRTDAEQRENYYIELADMIDELYNCPCIAVWVPFNEGWGQFDSANAYNFIKNMDSTRIVDSASGWHDRGVTDVISKHIYFTPIKVKAGDKPYVLSEYGGFYKSKKGLTAAYKRLFEKVIIPQIKTGLSAAVYTQVTDVEDELNCLLTYDRKVQKIDNNVLKEINERVKL
;
A
#
# COMPACT_ATOMS: atom_id res chain seq x y z
N TYR A 1 -4.30 18.54 -1.54
CA TYR A 1 -4.81 17.46 -2.39
C TYR A 1 -6.30 17.65 -2.58
N GLY A 2 -6.80 17.76 -3.81
CA GLY A 2 -8.21 18.01 -4.06
C GLY A 2 -8.98 16.69 -4.14
N ALA A 3 -10.20 16.66 -3.58
CA ALA A 3 -11.11 15.51 -3.66
C ALA A 3 -11.35 15.01 -5.10
N GLU A 4 -11.19 15.87 -6.09
CA GLU A 4 -11.36 15.57 -7.51
C GLU A 4 -10.36 14.51 -8.03
N ILE A 5 -9.12 14.51 -7.55
CA ILE A 5 -8.11 13.52 -7.96
C ILE A 5 -8.47 12.13 -7.43
N SER A 6 -8.96 12.06 -6.20
CA SER A 6 -9.41 10.80 -5.59
C SER A 6 -10.52 10.14 -6.41
N VAL A 7 -11.50 10.89 -6.89
CA VAL A 7 -12.61 10.37 -7.73
C VAL A 7 -12.07 9.81 -9.04
N LEU A 8 -11.17 10.51 -9.73
CA LEU A 8 -10.55 10.07 -10.98
C LEU A 8 -9.78 8.76 -10.80
N THR A 9 -9.12 8.61 -9.66
CA THR A 9 -8.38 7.40 -9.33
C THR A 9 -9.29 6.20 -9.11
N PHE A 10 -10.41 6.39 -8.40
CA PHE A 10 -11.40 5.32 -8.19
C PHE A 10 -11.99 4.77 -9.50
N ILE A 11 -12.09 5.58 -10.53
CA ILE A 11 -12.53 5.15 -11.88
C ILE A 11 -11.38 4.67 -12.77
N GLY A 12 -10.18 4.47 -12.19
CA GLY A 12 -9.04 3.84 -12.86
C GLY A 12 -8.21 4.76 -13.77
N ILE A 13 -8.39 6.08 -13.67
CA ILE A 13 -7.60 7.04 -14.45
C ILE A 13 -6.22 7.20 -13.79
N ASN A 14 -5.18 6.82 -14.53
CA ASN A 14 -3.79 7.03 -14.13
C ASN A 14 -3.32 8.40 -14.61
N LEU A 15 -3.09 9.32 -13.66
CA LEU A 15 -2.67 10.68 -13.95
C LEU A 15 -1.15 10.76 -14.11
N ASP A 16 -0.71 11.64 -15.00
CA ASP A 16 0.70 11.95 -15.22
C ASP A 16 1.22 12.88 -14.11
N ASP A 17 2.13 12.39 -13.30
CA ASP A 17 2.66 13.07 -12.12
C ASP A 17 3.71 14.17 -12.42
N HIS A 18 4.10 14.33 -13.70
CA HIS A 18 4.81 15.51 -14.19
C HIS A 18 3.89 16.74 -14.30
N LYS A 19 2.58 16.56 -14.20
CA LYS A 19 1.61 17.65 -14.19
C LYS A 19 1.53 18.31 -12.81
N TYR A 20 2.58 19.01 -12.42
CA TYR A 20 2.73 19.60 -11.08
C TYR A 20 1.54 20.43 -10.63
N LYS A 21 0.87 21.15 -11.55
CA LYS A 21 -0.33 21.93 -11.22
C LYS A 21 -1.46 21.02 -10.71
N THR A 22 -1.66 19.87 -11.33
CA THR A 22 -2.67 18.89 -10.94
C THR A 22 -2.41 18.32 -9.55
N PHE A 23 -1.16 18.00 -9.26
CA PHE A 23 -0.75 17.47 -7.97
C PHE A 23 -0.40 18.54 -6.92
N LYS A 24 -0.59 19.83 -7.25
CA LYS A 24 -0.24 20.98 -6.38
C LYS A 24 1.23 20.95 -5.93
N ARG A 25 2.12 20.67 -6.88
CA ARG A 25 3.58 20.60 -6.70
C ARG A 25 4.32 21.56 -7.63
N THR A 26 3.73 22.72 -7.89
CA THR A 26 4.33 23.75 -8.78
C THR A 26 5.55 24.43 -8.19
N ASP A 27 5.68 24.45 -6.87
CA ASP A 27 6.80 25.05 -6.16
C ASP A 27 8.06 24.16 -6.30
N ALA A 28 9.11 24.70 -6.90
CA ALA A 28 10.35 23.98 -7.15
C ALA A 28 11.16 23.75 -5.85
N GLU A 29 11.15 24.71 -4.94
CA GLU A 29 11.86 24.64 -3.65
C GLU A 29 11.24 23.52 -2.80
N GLN A 30 9.91 23.39 -2.76
CA GLN A 30 9.25 22.29 -2.07
C GLN A 30 9.58 20.91 -2.66
N ARG A 31 9.74 20.79 -3.99
CA ARG A 31 10.16 19.55 -4.61
C ARG A 31 11.61 19.20 -4.31
N GLU A 32 12.49 20.21 -4.26
CA GLU A 32 13.89 20.01 -3.87
C GLU A 32 13.99 19.58 -2.39
N ASN A 33 13.27 20.28 -1.51
CA ASN A 33 13.22 19.94 -0.08
C ASN A 33 12.71 18.52 0.17
N TYR A 34 11.75 18.05 -0.62
CA TYR A 34 11.29 16.66 -0.56
C TYR A 34 12.43 15.65 -0.77
N TYR A 35 13.33 15.89 -1.75
CA TYR A 35 14.47 15.00 -2.00
C TYR A 35 15.52 15.06 -0.91
N ILE A 36 15.71 16.23 -0.27
CA ILE A 36 16.59 16.35 0.89
C ILE A 36 16.05 15.50 2.04
N GLU A 37 14.78 15.65 2.39
CA GLU A 37 14.14 14.86 3.45
C GLU A 37 14.09 13.36 3.12
N LEU A 38 13.90 12.99 1.86
CA LEU A 38 13.95 11.61 1.41
C LEU A 38 15.35 11.01 1.57
N ALA A 39 16.39 11.76 1.26
CA ALA A 39 17.78 11.35 1.47
C ALA A 39 18.06 11.13 2.95
N ASP A 40 17.73 12.11 3.78
CA ASP A 40 17.95 12.04 5.23
C ASP A 40 17.24 10.84 5.85
N MET A 41 15.99 10.57 5.43
CA MET A 41 15.24 9.39 5.90
C MET A 41 15.94 8.08 5.52
N ILE A 42 16.44 7.97 4.28
CA ILE A 42 17.12 6.76 3.83
C ILE A 42 18.44 6.58 4.58
N ASP A 43 19.24 7.63 4.72
CA ASP A 43 20.52 7.58 5.43
C ASP A 43 20.34 7.20 6.90
N GLU A 44 19.39 7.80 7.58
CA GLU A 44 19.09 7.51 8.99
C GLU A 44 18.63 6.06 9.19
N LEU A 45 17.80 5.55 8.29
CA LEU A 45 17.16 4.23 8.41
C LEU A 45 17.89 3.12 7.64
N TYR A 46 18.99 3.43 6.95
CA TYR A 46 19.71 2.49 6.09
C TYR A 46 20.10 1.19 6.82
N ASN A 47 20.56 1.30 8.05
CA ASN A 47 21.01 0.18 8.88
C ASN A 47 19.86 -0.58 9.58
N CYS A 48 18.59 -0.24 9.31
CA CYS A 48 17.45 -0.93 9.88
C CYS A 48 17.08 -2.17 9.03
N PRO A 49 17.44 -3.40 9.46
CA PRO A 49 17.23 -4.61 8.65
C PRO A 49 15.76 -5.01 8.51
N CYS A 50 14.86 -4.44 9.30
CA CYS A 50 13.42 -4.68 9.22
C CYS A 50 12.76 -3.93 8.06
N ILE A 51 13.43 -2.94 7.46
CA ILE A 51 12.90 -2.24 6.29
C ILE A 51 13.17 -3.09 5.05
N ALA A 52 12.09 -3.53 4.40
CA ALA A 52 12.16 -4.34 3.19
C ALA A 52 11.86 -3.53 1.92
N VAL A 53 11.05 -2.48 2.03
CA VAL A 53 10.54 -1.70 0.89
C VAL A 53 10.59 -0.21 1.22
N TRP A 54 11.08 0.60 0.28
CA TRP A 54 10.93 2.05 0.30
C TRP A 54 9.70 2.46 -0.51
N VAL A 55 8.88 3.34 0.05
CA VAL A 55 7.63 3.83 -0.58
C VAL A 55 7.62 5.35 -0.58
N PRO A 56 8.12 6.02 -1.64
CA PRO A 56 8.21 7.47 -1.67
C PRO A 56 6.85 8.18 -1.78
N PHE A 57 5.86 7.54 -2.41
CA PHE A 57 4.52 8.11 -2.57
C PHE A 57 3.43 7.08 -2.28
N ASN A 58 2.43 7.50 -1.50
CA ASN A 58 1.26 6.71 -1.16
C ASN A 58 0.00 7.36 -1.72
N GLU A 59 -0.80 6.60 -2.48
CA GLU A 59 -2.12 6.99 -3.00
C GLU A 59 -2.14 8.33 -3.76
N GLY A 60 -1.04 8.68 -4.42
CA GLY A 60 -0.91 9.94 -5.14
C GLY A 60 -0.82 11.17 -4.25
N TRP A 61 -0.84 11.02 -2.91
CA TRP A 61 -0.72 12.14 -1.98
C TRP A 61 0.62 12.86 -2.15
N GLY A 62 0.53 14.09 -2.66
CA GLY A 62 1.71 14.90 -2.92
C GLY A 62 2.68 14.34 -3.97
N GLN A 63 2.26 13.34 -4.75
CA GLN A 63 3.08 12.68 -5.75
C GLN A 63 3.54 13.65 -6.85
N PHE A 64 4.78 13.49 -7.23
CA PHE A 64 5.38 14.10 -8.43
C PHE A 64 6.60 13.31 -8.85
N ASP A 65 6.85 13.21 -10.15
CA ASP A 65 8.05 12.59 -10.73
C ASP A 65 8.46 11.26 -10.07
N SER A 66 7.50 10.37 -9.82
CA SER A 66 7.72 9.13 -9.06
C SER A 66 8.80 8.23 -9.68
N ALA A 67 8.98 8.28 -11.00
CA ALA A 67 10.07 7.58 -11.68
C ALA A 67 11.45 8.14 -11.29
N ASN A 68 11.56 9.46 -11.10
CA ASN A 68 12.80 10.09 -10.63
C ASN A 68 13.07 9.74 -9.16
N ALA A 69 12.02 9.74 -8.32
CA ALA A 69 12.13 9.31 -6.93
C ALA A 69 12.58 7.85 -6.80
N TYR A 70 12.07 6.95 -7.65
CA TYR A 70 12.55 5.57 -7.75
C TYR A 70 14.06 5.51 -8.04
N ASN A 71 14.52 6.19 -9.09
CA ASN A 71 15.92 6.19 -9.47
C ASN A 71 16.80 6.81 -8.37
N PHE A 72 16.33 7.87 -7.72
CA PHE A 72 17.02 8.51 -6.61
C PHE A 72 17.24 7.53 -5.45
N ILE A 73 16.17 6.82 -5.03
CA ILE A 73 16.26 5.81 -3.97
C ILE A 73 17.20 4.68 -4.37
N LYS A 74 17.09 4.16 -5.60
CA LYS A 74 17.97 3.07 -6.08
C LYS A 74 19.43 3.45 -6.14
N ASN A 75 19.77 4.73 -6.35
CA ASN A 75 21.13 5.23 -6.28
C ASN A 75 21.66 5.28 -4.84
N MET A 76 20.80 5.54 -3.85
CA MET A 76 21.16 5.54 -2.43
C MET A 76 21.14 4.13 -1.83
N ASP A 77 20.15 3.34 -2.17
CA ASP A 77 19.96 1.96 -1.70
C ASP A 77 19.48 1.04 -2.84
N SER A 78 20.42 0.39 -3.47
CA SER A 78 20.13 -0.59 -4.54
C SER A 78 19.66 -1.95 -4.02
N THR A 79 19.71 -2.18 -2.71
CA THR A 79 19.47 -3.50 -2.09
C THR A 79 18.01 -3.77 -1.77
N ARG A 80 17.23 -2.73 -1.51
CA ARG A 80 15.82 -2.85 -1.12
C ARG A 80 14.89 -2.65 -2.30
N ILE A 81 13.69 -3.19 -2.15
CA ILE A 81 12.58 -2.98 -3.09
C ILE A 81 12.11 -1.53 -3.01
N VAL A 82 11.73 -0.95 -4.15
CA VAL A 82 11.10 0.37 -4.23
C VAL A 82 9.73 0.24 -4.88
N ASP A 83 8.69 0.58 -4.12
CA ASP A 83 7.33 0.78 -4.59
C ASP A 83 7.11 2.28 -4.85
N SER A 84 7.36 2.72 -6.06
CA SER A 84 7.50 4.14 -6.40
C SER A 84 6.22 4.97 -6.21
N ALA A 85 5.06 4.32 -6.29
CA ALA A 85 3.75 4.96 -6.18
C ALA A 85 2.72 3.94 -5.69
N SER A 86 2.68 3.72 -4.37
CA SER A 86 1.84 2.71 -3.77
C SER A 86 0.36 2.98 -4.02
N GLY A 87 -0.31 2.00 -4.56
CA GLY A 87 -1.75 2.00 -4.82
C GLY A 87 -2.18 2.69 -6.10
N TRP A 88 -1.77 3.94 -6.34
CA TRP A 88 -2.31 4.78 -7.40
C TRP A 88 -1.21 5.46 -8.24
N HIS A 89 -1.56 5.85 -9.47
CA HIS A 89 -0.72 6.64 -10.37
C HIS A 89 0.68 6.07 -10.63
N ASP A 90 0.80 4.74 -10.65
CA ASP A 90 2.03 4.06 -11.03
C ASP A 90 2.44 4.45 -12.47
N ARG A 91 3.68 4.89 -12.63
CA ARG A 91 4.29 5.29 -13.92
C ARG A 91 5.09 4.16 -14.56
N GLY A 92 5.01 2.94 -14.03
CA GLY A 92 5.69 1.76 -14.54
C GLY A 92 7.17 1.62 -14.15
N VAL A 93 7.75 2.63 -13.48
CA VAL A 93 9.13 2.62 -12.96
C VAL A 93 9.08 2.29 -11.47
N THR A 94 9.03 0.99 -11.17
CA THR A 94 8.86 0.44 -9.82
C THR A 94 9.32 -1.02 -9.80
N ASP A 95 9.65 -1.58 -8.65
CA ASP A 95 10.01 -3.00 -8.54
C ASP A 95 8.80 -3.92 -8.44
N VAL A 96 7.65 -3.42 -8.03
CA VAL A 96 6.42 -4.20 -7.80
C VAL A 96 5.20 -3.55 -8.46
N ILE A 97 4.19 -4.34 -8.78
CA ILE A 97 2.85 -3.83 -9.13
C ILE A 97 2.06 -3.72 -7.81
N SER A 98 1.93 -2.50 -7.33
CA SER A 98 1.30 -2.19 -6.04
C SER A 98 -0.14 -1.72 -6.23
N LYS A 99 -1.09 -2.28 -5.45
CA LYS A 99 -2.51 -1.92 -5.54
C LYS A 99 -3.14 -1.78 -4.16
N HIS A 100 -3.99 -0.76 -4.01
CA HIS A 100 -4.90 -0.58 -2.88
C HIS A 100 -6.31 -0.96 -3.33
N ILE A 101 -6.90 -1.99 -2.72
CA ILE A 101 -8.21 -2.50 -3.13
C ILE A 101 -9.09 -2.74 -1.90
N TYR A 102 -10.06 -1.87 -1.68
CA TYR A 102 -10.98 -1.95 -0.54
C TYR A 102 -12.38 -2.42 -0.91
N PHE A 103 -12.90 -2.05 -2.09
CA PHE A 103 -14.33 -2.16 -2.41
C PHE A 103 -14.68 -3.06 -3.59
N THR A 104 -13.72 -3.42 -4.43
CA THR A 104 -13.95 -4.17 -5.68
C THR A 104 -13.43 -5.59 -5.57
N PRO A 105 -13.87 -6.50 -6.46
CA PRO A 105 -13.25 -7.81 -6.53
C PRO A 105 -11.75 -7.68 -6.78
N ILE A 106 -10.95 -8.27 -5.90
CA ILE A 106 -9.50 -8.34 -6.07
C ILE A 106 -9.22 -9.33 -7.20
N LYS A 107 -8.58 -8.85 -8.25
CA LYS A 107 -8.13 -9.65 -9.38
C LYS A 107 -6.64 -9.41 -9.60
N VAL A 108 -5.85 -10.42 -9.28
CA VAL A 108 -4.41 -10.41 -9.55
C VAL A 108 -4.18 -10.76 -11.00
N LYS A 109 -3.31 -10.00 -11.64
CA LYS A 109 -2.83 -10.28 -12.98
C LYS A 109 -1.32 -10.50 -12.91
N ALA A 110 -0.91 -11.75 -13.02
CA ALA A 110 0.50 -12.09 -13.10
C ALA A 110 1.17 -11.35 -14.28
N GLY A 111 2.39 -10.91 -14.07
CA GLY A 111 3.19 -10.15 -15.02
C GLY A 111 4.67 -10.33 -14.72
N ASP A 112 5.50 -9.47 -15.31
CA ASP A 112 6.96 -9.54 -15.14
C ASP A 112 7.45 -9.06 -13.77
N LYS A 113 6.57 -8.40 -13.01
CA LYS A 113 6.85 -7.90 -11.67
C LYS A 113 5.95 -8.55 -10.63
N PRO A 114 6.42 -8.71 -9.38
CA PRO A 114 5.58 -9.18 -8.28
C PRO A 114 4.34 -8.32 -8.12
N TYR A 115 3.18 -8.95 -7.95
CA TYR A 115 1.93 -8.26 -7.68
C TYR A 115 1.69 -8.20 -6.18
N VAL A 116 1.54 -7.00 -5.64
CA VAL A 116 1.36 -6.72 -4.22
C VAL A 116 0.04 -5.99 -3.97
N LEU A 117 -0.76 -6.53 -3.07
CA LEU A 117 -1.83 -5.76 -2.44
C LEU A 117 -1.20 -5.00 -1.27
N SER A 118 -0.66 -3.82 -1.54
CA SER A 118 0.00 -3.00 -0.52
C SER A 118 -0.96 -2.46 0.52
N GLU A 119 -2.25 -2.37 0.17
CA GLU A 119 -3.34 -2.15 1.13
C GLU A 119 -4.62 -2.86 0.69
N TYR A 120 -5.29 -3.53 1.63
CA TYR A 120 -6.61 -4.12 1.41
C TYR A 120 -7.33 -4.37 2.73
N GLY A 121 -8.65 -4.53 2.69
CA GLY A 121 -9.46 -4.79 3.89
C GLY A 121 -10.07 -3.51 4.48
N GLY A 122 -10.13 -3.42 5.78
CA GLY A 122 -10.49 -2.18 6.52
C GLY A 122 -11.97 -1.81 6.55
N PHE A 123 -12.72 -1.95 5.49
CA PHE A 123 -14.11 -1.43 5.39
C PHE A 123 -15.21 -2.47 5.60
N TYR A 124 -14.90 -3.67 6.06
CA TYR A 124 -15.90 -4.73 6.21
C TYR A 124 -16.75 -4.56 7.48
N LYS A 125 -17.80 -3.76 7.40
CA LYS A 125 -18.90 -3.83 8.37
C LYS A 125 -19.75 -5.08 8.07
N SER A 126 -19.41 -6.22 8.64
CA SER A 126 -20.22 -7.42 8.52
C SER A 126 -21.25 -7.48 9.65
N LYS A 127 -22.50 -7.79 9.33
CA LYS A 127 -23.54 -8.11 10.32
C LYS A 127 -23.19 -9.36 11.16
N LYS A 128 -22.26 -10.18 10.68
CA LYS A 128 -21.78 -11.40 11.35
C LYS A 128 -20.53 -11.17 12.22
N GLY A 129 -20.09 -9.92 12.35
CA GLY A 129 -18.89 -9.56 13.10
C GLY A 129 -17.59 -9.59 12.27
N LEU A 130 -16.55 -8.98 12.83
CA LEU A 130 -15.27 -8.75 12.16
C LEU A 130 -14.54 -10.05 11.86
N THR A 131 -14.52 -11.01 12.78
CA THR A 131 -13.88 -12.33 12.60
C THR A 131 -14.43 -13.07 11.37
N ALA A 132 -15.75 -13.11 11.21
CA ALA A 132 -16.37 -13.78 10.07
C ALA A 132 -16.09 -13.06 8.75
N ALA A 133 -16.03 -11.72 8.78
CA ALA A 133 -15.67 -10.91 7.61
C ALA A 133 -14.22 -11.15 7.19
N TYR A 134 -13.30 -11.14 8.14
CA TYR A 134 -11.88 -11.41 7.93
C TYR A 134 -11.66 -12.82 7.34
N LYS A 135 -12.25 -13.85 7.96
CA LYS A 135 -12.17 -15.23 7.46
C LYS A 135 -12.67 -15.33 6.02
N ARG A 136 -13.83 -14.74 5.73
CA ARG A 136 -14.39 -14.74 4.36
C ARG A 136 -13.47 -14.02 3.36
N LEU A 137 -12.89 -12.87 3.74
CA LEU A 137 -11.97 -12.13 2.89
C LEU A 137 -10.78 -13.00 2.48
N PHE A 138 -10.14 -13.63 3.46
CA PHE A 138 -9.00 -14.50 3.17
C PHE A 138 -9.39 -15.73 2.35
N GLU A 139 -10.39 -16.49 2.77
CA GLU A 139 -10.76 -17.74 2.12
C GLU A 139 -11.31 -17.58 0.70
N LYS A 140 -12.10 -16.53 0.49
CA LYS A 140 -12.81 -16.33 -0.78
C LYS A 140 -12.13 -15.36 -1.73
N VAL A 141 -11.22 -14.54 -1.23
CA VAL A 141 -10.57 -13.50 -2.03
C VAL A 141 -9.05 -13.67 -2.06
N ILE A 142 -8.36 -13.60 -0.90
CA ILE A 142 -6.90 -13.54 -0.89
C ILE A 142 -6.26 -14.87 -1.26
N ILE A 143 -6.60 -15.96 -0.56
CA ILE A 143 -5.99 -17.27 -0.80
C ILE A 143 -6.14 -17.74 -2.27
N PRO A 144 -7.30 -17.58 -2.93
CA PRO A 144 -7.40 -17.89 -4.35
C PRO A 144 -6.45 -17.08 -5.24
N GLN A 145 -6.14 -15.83 -4.88
CA GLN A 145 -5.26 -14.97 -5.69
C GLN A 145 -3.77 -15.36 -5.58
N ILE A 146 -3.35 -16.05 -4.53
CA ILE A 146 -1.98 -16.56 -4.39
C ILE A 146 -1.65 -17.48 -5.59
N LYS A 147 -2.60 -18.34 -5.98
CA LYS A 147 -2.44 -19.25 -7.14
C LYS A 147 -2.37 -18.50 -8.49
N THR A 148 -2.80 -17.25 -8.54
CA THR A 148 -2.80 -16.43 -9.76
C THR A 148 -1.64 -15.43 -9.80
N GLY A 149 -0.72 -15.47 -8.81
CA GLY A 149 0.49 -14.66 -8.79
C GLY A 149 0.51 -13.53 -7.76
N LEU A 150 -0.39 -13.54 -6.76
CA LEU A 150 -0.29 -12.60 -5.63
C LEU A 150 0.96 -12.92 -4.82
N SER A 151 1.89 -11.98 -4.76
CA SER A 151 3.20 -12.16 -4.13
C SER A 151 3.24 -11.66 -2.69
N ALA A 152 2.44 -10.63 -2.36
CA ALA A 152 2.30 -10.12 -0.99
C ALA A 152 0.95 -9.43 -0.81
N ALA A 153 0.50 -9.35 0.45
CA ALA A 153 -0.72 -8.64 0.81
C ALA A 153 -0.61 -8.04 2.22
N VAL A 154 -0.92 -6.76 2.36
CA VAL A 154 -0.88 -6.01 3.63
C VAL A 154 -2.30 -5.64 4.03
N TYR A 155 -2.78 -6.25 5.11
CA TYR A 155 -4.10 -5.91 5.65
C TYR A 155 -4.07 -4.55 6.34
N THR A 156 -4.97 -3.66 5.95
CA THR A 156 -5.11 -2.34 6.51
C THR A 156 -6.30 -2.29 7.46
N GLN A 157 -6.05 -2.29 8.84
CA GLN A 157 -4.72 -2.27 9.44
C GLN A 157 -4.70 -3.03 10.76
N VAL A 158 -3.60 -3.00 11.50
CA VAL A 158 -3.44 -3.79 12.73
C VAL A 158 -4.23 -3.18 13.89
N THR A 159 -4.11 -1.86 14.11
CA THR A 159 -4.78 -1.15 15.22
C THR A 159 -5.75 -0.10 14.72
N ASP A 160 -6.86 0.08 15.44
CA ASP A 160 -7.77 1.19 15.18
C ASP A 160 -7.01 2.53 15.25
N VAL A 161 -7.40 3.46 14.39
CA VAL A 161 -6.85 4.82 14.30
C VAL A 161 -8.00 5.77 14.01
N GLU A 162 -8.16 6.82 14.82
CA GLU A 162 -9.22 7.82 14.67
C GLU A 162 -10.61 7.18 14.48
N ASP A 163 -11.28 7.43 13.36
CA ASP A 163 -12.60 6.87 13.04
C ASP A 163 -12.55 5.50 12.35
N GLU A 164 -11.37 4.98 12.08
CA GLU A 164 -11.18 3.64 11.51
C GLU A 164 -11.22 2.58 12.61
N LEU A 165 -12.39 2.00 12.84
CA LEU A 165 -12.66 1.05 13.93
C LEU A 165 -12.80 -0.42 13.45
N ASN A 166 -12.27 -0.77 12.31
CA ASN A 166 -12.42 -2.07 11.65
C ASN A 166 -11.11 -2.90 11.63
N CYS A 167 -10.13 -2.52 12.44
CA CYS A 167 -8.83 -3.15 12.54
C CYS A 167 -8.81 -4.40 13.42
N LEU A 168 -7.65 -5.06 13.52
CA LEU A 168 -7.50 -6.31 14.28
C LEU A 168 -7.52 -6.08 15.80
N LEU A 169 -6.99 -4.93 16.23
CA LEU A 169 -6.87 -4.52 17.63
C LEU A 169 -7.53 -3.17 17.86
N THR A 170 -7.91 -2.89 19.11
CA THR A 170 -8.25 -1.53 19.51
C THR A 170 -7.02 -0.61 19.47
N TYR A 171 -7.23 0.72 19.44
CA TYR A 171 -6.17 1.73 19.41
C TYR A 171 -5.13 1.51 20.54
N ASP A 172 -5.58 1.24 21.74
CA ASP A 172 -4.72 0.98 22.91
C ASP A 172 -4.17 -0.46 22.97
N ARG A 173 -4.46 -1.28 21.94
CA ARG A 173 -4.04 -2.68 21.76
C ARG A 173 -4.48 -3.64 22.88
N LYS A 174 -5.40 -3.22 23.76
CA LYS A 174 -5.88 -4.07 24.86
C LYS A 174 -6.89 -5.11 24.44
N VAL A 175 -7.66 -4.84 23.39
CA VAL A 175 -8.69 -5.77 22.91
C VAL A 175 -8.34 -6.26 21.52
N GLN A 176 -8.21 -7.56 21.39
CA GLN A 176 -8.16 -8.23 20.10
C GLN A 176 -9.58 -8.45 19.60
N LYS A 177 -9.87 -7.94 18.40
CA LYS A 177 -11.22 -7.91 17.83
C LYS A 177 -11.51 -9.10 16.94
N ILE A 178 -10.47 -9.82 16.51
CA ILE A 178 -10.56 -11.04 15.70
C ILE A 178 -10.10 -12.24 16.53
N ASP A 179 -10.82 -13.35 16.42
CA ASP A 179 -10.49 -14.59 17.12
C ASP A 179 -9.09 -15.11 16.75
N ASN A 180 -8.27 -15.39 17.75
CA ASN A 180 -6.89 -15.85 17.60
C ASN A 180 -6.77 -17.17 16.83
N ASN A 181 -7.71 -18.09 17.02
CA ASN A 181 -7.67 -19.39 16.34
C ASN A 181 -7.94 -19.20 14.85
N VAL A 182 -8.84 -18.27 14.50
CA VAL A 182 -9.12 -17.93 13.10
C VAL A 182 -7.91 -17.26 12.44
N LEU A 183 -7.23 -16.33 13.14
CA LEU A 183 -6.00 -15.72 12.62
C LEU A 183 -4.92 -16.78 12.36
N LYS A 184 -4.72 -17.67 13.33
CA LYS A 184 -3.72 -18.75 13.22
C LYS A 184 -4.05 -19.70 12.08
N GLU A 185 -5.29 -20.17 11.99
CA GLU A 185 -5.77 -21.05 10.88
C GLU A 185 -5.51 -20.42 9.52
N ILE A 186 -5.84 -19.12 9.37
CA ILE A 186 -5.65 -18.40 8.11
C ILE A 186 -4.17 -18.27 7.77
N ASN A 187 -3.35 -17.82 8.73
CA ASN A 187 -1.92 -17.61 8.52
C ASN A 187 -1.19 -18.91 8.15
N GLU A 188 -1.62 -20.04 8.68
CA GLU A 188 -1.08 -21.36 8.30
C GLU A 188 -1.41 -21.73 6.85
N ARG A 189 -2.52 -21.25 6.32
CA ARG A 189 -2.96 -21.50 4.93
C ARG A 189 -2.37 -20.54 3.90
N VAL A 190 -1.82 -19.39 4.34
CA VAL A 190 -1.18 -18.39 3.47
C VAL A 190 0.32 -18.67 3.27
N LYS A 191 0.86 -19.75 3.85
CA LYS A 191 2.24 -20.16 3.60
C LYS A 191 2.42 -20.53 2.11
N LEU A 192 3.39 -19.89 1.48
CA LEU A 192 3.86 -20.18 0.12
C LEU A 192 4.67 -21.47 0.11
#